data_6c9fba24325cfeb1b36b3b6d15bffe51
#
_entry.id   6c9fba24325cfeb1b36b3b6d15bffe51
#
_cell.length_a   1.000
_cell.length_b   1.000
_cell.length_c   1.000
_cell.angle_alpha   90.00
_cell.angle_beta   90.00
_cell.angle_gamma   90.00
#
_symmetry.space_group_name_H-M   'P 1'
#
loop_
_entity.id
_entity.type
_entity.pdbx_description
1 polymer ?
#
loop_
_entity_poly.entity_id
_entity_poly.type
_entity_poly.pdbx_seq_one_letter_code
_entity_poly.pdbx_strand_id
1 'polypeptide(L)'
;MGDTPRQFTVMNTPDRGRVCVATQAFKAGDVLLEDLAFVHASELPDRCLACCGFHEASACYKLKPQGPLPCPADLLEELDAVADEMCDLDAINTLDRARCFIQCMLMYRKDPLALDPLAPLTAANLPRCLESVVSIRELAPGLFADGMTNDRAARVLGTLNTNSHELEQVEGSGLFLMACIMEHDCTPNCSFTTFGDKLWVTAIREVGEGERLSIDYGNNFYLPTAERKAELEDIYEFVCTCRACTVLPDRCRAFRCPSKDCRSGKVCPHGDGGDESAERSSKNWGCLQCGHQCDPDEIEVLLEAEESLAEALEMADDLGVEQIDAFVQEARVVHPTHYAVFWALEATAKRLSGESAGGGGGASEWLRRRRQPGQGWCRRSRRRCRPCTTRRWCTWTLWRSRGSSPVTSRAPARPTSRRTGCPSW
;
A
#
# COMPACT_ATOMS: atom_id res chain seq x y z
N MET A 1 25.88 19.87 5.20
CA MET A 1 24.51 19.79 4.65
C MET A 1 23.85 21.08 5.04
N GLY A 2 23.53 21.96 4.07
CA GLY A 2 22.85 23.23 4.37
C GLY A 2 21.43 22.92 4.84
N ASP A 3 21.05 23.44 5.99
CA ASP A 3 19.68 23.41 6.50
C ASP A 3 18.77 24.11 5.48
N THR A 4 18.12 23.35 4.62
CA THR A 4 16.94 23.88 3.92
C THR A 4 15.92 24.20 5.01
N PRO A 5 15.43 25.45 5.12
CA PRO A 5 14.48 25.80 6.17
C PRO A 5 13.28 24.87 6.06
N ARG A 6 12.97 24.19 7.14
CA ARG A 6 11.80 23.31 7.21
C ARG A 6 10.56 24.13 6.90
N GLN A 7 9.82 23.73 5.88
CA GLN A 7 8.61 24.43 5.46
C GLN A 7 7.38 24.01 6.28
N PHE A 8 7.59 23.21 7.34
CA PHE A 8 6.58 22.79 8.29
C PHE A 8 7.18 22.63 9.70
N THR A 9 6.32 22.69 10.70
CA THR A 9 6.63 22.37 12.09
C THR A 9 5.95 21.08 12.51
N VAL A 10 6.61 20.32 13.40
CA VAL A 10 6.02 19.12 14.02
C VAL A 10 5.39 19.53 15.34
N MET A 11 4.12 19.26 15.51
CA MET A 11 3.35 19.52 16.72
C MET A 11 2.83 18.22 17.32
N ASN A 12 2.72 18.14 18.65
CA ASN A 12 2.03 17.06 19.32
C ASN A 12 0.59 17.48 19.66
N THR A 13 -0.38 16.71 19.20
CA THR A 13 -1.80 16.92 19.48
C THR A 13 -2.35 15.77 20.33
N PRO A 14 -3.31 16.03 21.25
CA PRO A 14 -3.87 14.99 22.10
C PRO A 14 -4.64 13.89 21.35
N ASP A 15 -5.20 14.24 20.20
CA ASP A 15 -6.11 13.40 19.39
C ASP A 15 -5.39 12.58 18.32
N ARG A 16 -4.21 13.04 17.84
CA ARG A 16 -3.50 12.42 16.71
C ARG A 16 -2.00 12.21 16.93
N GLY A 17 -1.49 12.55 18.10
CA GLY A 17 -0.06 12.49 18.37
C GLY A 17 0.71 13.54 17.56
N ARG A 18 1.77 13.14 16.85
CA ARG A 18 2.60 14.03 16.04
C ARG A 18 1.91 14.37 14.73
N VAL A 19 1.83 15.66 14.41
CA VAL A 19 1.29 16.18 13.16
C VAL A 19 2.27 17.20 12.55
N CYS A 20 2.34 17.26 11.23
CA CYS A 20 3.06 18.29 10.51
C CYS A 20 2.12 19.43 10.17
N VAL A 21 2.55 20.67 10.42
CA VAL A 21 1.77 21.88 10.19
C VAL A 21 2.56 22.83 9.29
N ALA A 22 1.92 23.30 8.22
CA ALA A 22 2.52 24.24 7.27
C ALA A 22 2.93 25.56 7.95
N THR A 23 4.17 26.02 7.75
CA THR A 23 4.66 27.30 8.28
C THR A 23 4.39 28.48 7.36
N GLN A 24 3.90 28.22 6.16
CA GLN A 24 3.50 29.20 5.14
C GLN A 24 2.47 28.60 4.20
N ALA A 25 1.85 29.41 3.36
CA ALA A 25 0.95 28.91 2.33
C ALA A 25 1.72 28.27 1.17
N PHE A 26 1.17 27.16 0.62
CA PHE A 26 1.71 26.44 -0.54
C PHE A 26 0.68 26.34 -1.66
N LYS A 27 1.17 26.32 -2.89
CA LYS A 27 0.37 26.04 -4.09
C LYS A 27 0.50 24.58 -4.48
N ALA A 28 -0.46 24.08 -5.24
CA ALA A 28 -0.34 22.75 -5.85
C ALA A 28 0.93 22.69 -6.72
N GLY A 29 1.79 21.70 -6.43
CA GLY A 29 3.07 21.51 -7.08
C GLY A 29 4.29 21.97 -6.28
N ASP A 30 4.10 22.73 -5.19
CA ASP A 30 5.21 23.13 -4.33
C ASP A 30 5.76 21.91 -3.56
N VAL A 31 7.10 21.79 -3.50
CA VAL A 31 7.80 20.77 -2.74
C VAL A 31 7.97 21.25 -1.31
N LEU A 32 7.47 20.49 -0.34
CA LEU A 32 7.53 20.80 1.09
C LEU A 32 8.70 20.14 1.82
N LEU A 33 9.10 18.96 1.33
CA LEU A 33 10.15 18.15 1.93
C LEU A 33 10.92 17.41 0.83
N GLU A 34 12.25 17.43 0.93
CA GLU A 34 13.15 16.45 0.32
C GLU A 34 13.80 15.65 1.45
N ASP A 35 13.65 14.32 1.43
CA ASP A 35 14.18 13.42 2.46
C ASP A 35 15.06 12.36 1.82
N LEU A 36 16.11 11.94 2.55
CA LEU A 36 17.03 10.89 2.14
C LEU A 36 16.70 9.62 2.91
N ALA A 37 16.75 8.49 2.23
CA ALA A 37 16.51 7.21 2.86
C ALA A 37 17.52 6.95 3.99
N PHE A 38 17.01 6.65 5.17
CA PHE A 38 17.78 6.15 6.30
C PHE A 38 18.36 4.76 6.00
N VAL A 39 17.51 3.89 5.47
CA VAL A 39 17.86 2.61 4.82
C VAL A 39 16.96 2.43 3.60
N HIS A 40 17.45 1.74 2.57
CA HIS A 40 16.68 1.37 1.40
C HIS A 40 17.24 0.11 0.76
N ALA A 41 16.39 -0.69 0.14
CA ALA A 41 16.79 -1.91 -0.54
C ALA A 41 15.86 -2.22 -1.73
N SER A 42 16.37 -3.00 -2.66
CA SER A 42 15.62 -3.56 -3.78
C SER A 42 15.08 -4.94 -3.42
N GLU A 43 13.92 -5.28 -3.96
CA GLU A 43 13.31 -6.60 -3.93
C GLU A 43 13.92 -7.54 -4.98
N LEU A 44 14.63 -6.98 -5.97
CA LEU A 44 15.26 -7.76 -7.03
C LEU A 44 16.49 -8.52 -6.50
N PRO A 45 16.58 -9.84 -6.78
CA PRO A 45 17.66 -10.67 -6.24
C PRO A 45 19.04 -10.33 -6.81
N ASP A 46 19.13 -9.78 -8.03
CA ASP A 46 20.36 -9.37 -8.69
C ASP A 46 20.92 -8.01 -8.22
N ARG A 47 20.25 -7.39 -7.24
CA ARG A 47 20.68 -6.12 -6.67
C ARG A 47 21.37 -6.31 -5.34
N CYS A 48 22.43 -5.54 -5.14
CA CYS A 48 23.15 -5.52 -3.87
C CYS A 48 22.25 -5.07 -2.72
N LEU A 49 22.22 -5.85 -1.64
CA LEU A 49 21.38 -5.60 -0.46
C LEU A 49 21.70 -4.27 0.27
N ALA A 50 22.87 -3.67 0.05
CA ALA A 50 23.30 -2.47 0.77
C ALA A 50 23.27 -1.18 -0.05
N CYS A 51 23.23 -1.25 -1.39
CA CYS A 51 23.28 -0.06 -2.23
C CYS A 51 22.45 -0.15 -3.52
N CYS A 52 21.70 -1.24 -3.72
CA CYS A 52 20.87 -1.50 -4.91
C CYS A 52 21.68 -1.53 -6.24
N GLY A 53 23.01 -1.59 -6.20
CA GLY A 53 23.86 -1.70 -7.38
C GLY A 53 23.90 -3.13 -7.95
N PHE A 54 24.31 -3.29 -9.21
CA PHE A 54 24.48 -4.59 -9.87
C PHE A 54 25.84 -5.21 -9.53
N HIS A 55 26.00 -5.73 -8.32
CA HIS A 55 27.18 -6.43 -7.85
C HIS A 55 26.85 -7.24 -6.60
N GLU A 56 27.64 -8.27 -6.35
CA GLU A 56 27.51 -9.08 -5.14
C GLU A 56 27.85 -8.30 -3.86
N ALA A 57 27.33 -8.75 -2.70
CA ALA A 57 27.57 -8.15 -1.40
C ALA A 57 29.08 -8.01 -1.10
N SER A 58 29.88 -9.03 -1.44
CA SER A 58 31.34 -9.06 -1.27
C SER A 58 32.09 -7.94 -2.01
N ALA A 59 31.53 -7.42 -3.10
CA ALA A 59 32.10 -6.32 -3.86
C ALA A 59 31.67 -4.94 -3.36
N CYS A 60 30.64 -4.86 -2.49
CA CYS A 60 30.06 -3.61 -2.06
C CYS A 60 30.98 -2.80 -1.13
N TYR A 61 31.21 -1.53 -1.48
CA TYR A 61 32.01 -0.62 -0.65
C TYR A 61 31.36 -0.32 0.72
N LYS A 62 30.00 -0.33 0.78
CA LYS A 62 29.28 -0.07 2.02
C LYS A 62 29.50 -1.17 3.06
N LEU A 63 29.72 -2.42 2.63
CA LEU A 63 29.88 -3.59 3.48
C LEU A 63 31.35 -3.87 3.87
N LYS A 64 32.30 -3.08 3.38
CA LYS A 64 33.73 -3.21 3.75
C LYS A 64 33.95 -2.83 5.22
N PRO A 65 35.04 -3.31 5.88
CA PRO A 65 35.34 -2.99 7.28
C PRO A 65 35.36 -1.49 7.61
N GLN A 66 35.72 -0.65 6.63
CA GLN A 66 35.72 0.81 6.75
C GLN A 66 34.44 1.47 6.20
N GLY A 67 33.52 0.69 5.68
CA GLY A 67 32.28 1.16 5.07
C GLY A 67 31.25 1.65 6.10
N PRO A 68 30.16 2.26 5.65
CA PRO A 68 29.06 2.67 6.51
C PRO A 68 28.32 1.51 7.17
N LEU A 69 28.29 0.32 6.54
CA LEU A 69 27.62 -0.89 7.00
C LEU A 69 28.63 -2.04 7.11
N PRO A 70 29.61 -2.01 8.03
CA PRO A 70 30.64 -3.02 8.10
C PRO A 70 30.06 -4.37 8.47
N CYS A 71 30.22 -5.36 7.57
CA CYS A 71 29.75 -6.71 7.76
C CYS A 71 30.90 -7.63 8.20
N PRO A 72 30.71 -8.53 9.20
CA PRO A 72 31.66 -9.59 9.51
C PRO A 72 31.96 -10.46 8.28
N ALA A 73 33.21 -10.90 8.12
CA ALA A 73 33.61 -11.60 6.90
C ALA A 73 32.90 -12.95 6.72
N ASP A 74 32.67 -13.66 7.83
CA ASP A 74 31.93 -14.92 7.88
C ASP A 74 30.44 -14.75 7.50
N LEU A 75 29.83 -13.65 7.90
CA LEU A 75 28.43 -13.32 7.54
C LEU A 75 28.32 -12.81 6.11
N LEU A 76 29.35 -12.11 5.60
CA LEU A 76 29.31 -11.46 4.28
C LEU A 76 29.13 -12.45 3.13
N GLU A 77 29.65 -13.67 3.26
CA GLU A 77 29.55 -14.72 2.24
C GLU A 77 28.13 -15.34 2.19
N GLU A 78 27.39 -15.28 3.31
CA GLU A 78 26.06 -15.89 3.45
C GLU A 78 24.91 -14.84 3.43
N LEU A 79 25.24 -13.57 3.33
CA LEU A 79 24.32 -12.48 3.61
C LEU A 79 23.10 -12.43 2.68
N ASP A 80 23.28 -12.71 1.39
CA ASP A 80 22.17 -12.77 0.43
C ASP A 80 21.31 -14.02 0.68
N ALA A 81 21.91 -15.18 1.00
CA ALA A 81 21.15 -16.38 1.37
C ALA A 81 20.34 -16.18 2.65
N VAL A 82 20.92 -15.52 3.67
CA VAL A 82 20.22 -15.16 4.90
C VAL A 82 19.02 -14.23 4.59
N ALA A 83 19.19 -13.26 3.69
CA ALA A 83 18.11 -12.38 3.31
C ALA A 83 16.96 -13.12 2.60
N ASP A 84 17.27 -14.09 1.74
CA ASP A 84 16.28 -14.93 1.06
C ASP A 84 15.52 -15.82 2.06
N GLU A 85 16.21 -16.49 2.99
CA GLU A 85 15.56 -17.31 4.01
C GLU A 85 14.67 -16.47 4.97
N MET A 86 15.05 -15.22 5.23
CA MET A 86 14.23 -14.30 6.02
C MET A 86 12.87 -13.96 5.35
N CYS A 87 12.77 -14.08 4.02
CA CYS A 87 11.52 -13.79 3.30
C CYS A 87 10.38 -14.78 3.63
N ASP A 88 10.70 -15.96 4.14
CA ASP A 88 9.72 -16.96 4.58
C ASP A 88 9.09 -16.61 5.95
N LEU A 89 9.64 -15.62 6.64
CA LEU A 89 9.15 -15.18 7.95
C LEU A 89 7.99 -14.19 7.81
N ASP A 90 6.96 -14.41 8.60
CA ASP A 90 5.68 -13.71 8.51
C ASP A 90 5.78 -12.17 8.63
N ALA A 91 6.68 -11.64 9.47
CA ALA A 91 6.86 -10.19 9.62
C ALA A 91 7.81 -9.58 8.58
N ILE A 92 8.46 -10.38 7.71
CA ILE A 92 9.39 -9.87 6.68
C ILE A 92 8.76 -9.97 5.30
N ASN A 93 8.46 -11.18 4.82
CA ASN A 93 7.76 -11.55 3.59
C ASN A 93 8.24 -10.93 2.26
N THR A 94 9.27 -10.07 2.25
CA THR A 94 9.85 -9.48 1.05
C THR A 94 11.37 -9.29 1.21
N LEU A 95 12.10 -9.37 0.10
CA LEU A 95 13.57 -9.30 0.11
C LEU A 95 14.10 -7.91 0.48
N ASP A 96 13.44 -6.86 0.04
CA ASP A 96 13.79 -5.48 0.40
C ASP A 96 13.61 -5.22 1.90
N ARG A 97 12.59 -5.83 2.53
CA ARG A 97 12.37 -5.75 3.98
C ARG A 97 13.47 -6.47 4.75
N ALA A 98 13.81 -7.70 4.34
CA ALA A 98 14.93 -8.45 4.90
C ALA A 98 16.23 -7.64 4.83
N ARG A 99 16.55 -7.11 3.66
CA ARG A 99 17.74 -6.29 3.40
C ARG A 99 17.77 -4.99 4.21
N CYS A 100 16.65 -4.28 4.33
CA CYS A 100 16.56 -3.08 5.18
C CYS A 100 16.79 -3.41 6.67
N PHE A 101 16.23 -4.54 7.14
CA PHE A 101 16.48 -5.00 8.51
C PHE A 101 17.96 -5.36 8.75
N ILE A 102 18.59 -6.09 7.81
CA ILE A 102 20.02 -6.39 7.86
C ILE A 102 20.85 -5.10 7.93
N GLN A 103 20.56 -4.10 7.09
CA GLN A 103 21.24 -2.80 7.13
C GLN A 103 21.14 -2.16 8.51
N CYS A 104 19.97 -2.16 9.15
CA CYS A 104 19.78 -1.64 10.50
C CYS A 104 20.64 -2.40 11.53
N MET A 105 20.72 -3.72 11.44
CA MET A 105 21.56 -4.52 12.34
C MET A 105 23.05 -4.22 12.16
N LEU A 106 23.51 -4.05 10.93
CA LEU A 106 24.90 -3.68 10.63
C LEU A 106 25.22 -2.24 11.08
N MET A 107 24.27 -1.30 10.96
CA MET A 107 24.41 0.05 11.51
C MET A 107 24.57 0.01 13.03
N TYR A 108 23.72 -0.73 13.72
CA TYR A 108 23.81 -0.91 15.18
C TYR A 108 25.15 -1.53 15.61
N ARG A 109 25.63 -2.50 14.88
CA ARG A 109 26.95 -3.14 15.14
C ARG A 109 28.08 -2.13 15.10
N LYS A 110 28.02 -1.16 14.18
CA LYS A 110 29.01 -0.09 14.07
C LYS A 110 28.89 0.95 15.17
N ASP A 111 27.64 1.36 15.45
CA ASP A 111 27.31 2.36 16.46
C ASP A 111 25.92 2.03 17.05
N PRO A 112 25.84 1.62 18.33
CA PRO A 112 24.57 1.33 18.99
C PRO A 112 23.58 2.49 19.02
N LEU A 113 24.05 3.75 18.84
CA LEU A 113 23.20 4.96 18.77
C LEU A 113 22.68 5.23 17.36
N ALA A 114 23.18 4.53 16.33
CA ALA A 114 22.77 4.74 14.94
C ALA A 114 21.27 4.51 14.71
N LEU A 115 20.60 3.69 15.53
CA LEU A 115 19.16 3.42 15.46
C LEU A 115 18.29 4.31 16.35
N ASP A 116 18.88 5.22 17.13
CA ASP A 116 18.11 6.13 18.00
C ASP A 116 17.11 7.01 17.23
N PRO A 117 17.40 7.46 15.98
CA PRO A 117 16.40 8.17 15.17
C PRO A 117 15.11 7.40 14.91
N LEU A 118 15.11 6.07 15.05
CA LEU A 118 13.91 5.22 14.88
C LEU A 118 13.02 5.22 16.15
N ALA A 119 13.56 5.52 17.32
CA ALA A 119 12.85 5.42 18.58
C ALA A 119 11.52 6.22 18.65
N PRO A 120 11.41 7.42 18.04
CA PRO A 120 10.16 8.15 18.04
C PRO A 120 9.15 7.68 16.99
N LEU A 121 9.51 6.78 16.07
CA LEU A 121 8.60 6.29 15.03
C LEU A 121 7.66 5.21 15.59
N THR A 122 6.48 5.10 15.00
CA THR A 122 5.51 4.05 15.34
C THR A 122 6.02 2.68 14.86
N ALA A 123 5.79 1.65 15.67
CA ALA A 123 6.10 0.27 15.33
C ALA A 123 4.86 -0.58 15.66
N ALA A 124 4.16 -1.04 14.65
CA ALA A 124 2.98 -1.90 14.77
C ALA A 124 3.37 -3.39 14.79
N ASN A 125 2.42 -4.25 15.18
CA ASN A 125 2.52 -5.72 15.12
C ASN A 125 3.77 -6.29 15.84
N LEU A 126 4.15 -5.72 16.98
CA LEU A 126 5.35 -6.10 17.72
C LEU A 126 5.41 -7.59 18.10
N PRO A 127 4.34 -8.28 18.51
CA PRO A 127 4.40 -9.73 18.80
C PRO A 127 4.86 -10.54 17.61
N ARG A 128 4.30 -10.29 16.43
CA ARG A 128 4.65 -10.94 15.16
C ARG A 128 6.10 -10.65 14.74
N CYS A 129 6.53 -9.39 14.92
CA CYS A 129 7.92 -8.99 14.69
C CYS A 129 8.89 -9.71 15.65
N LEU A 130 8.50 -9.92 16.92
CA LEU A 130 9.32 -10.62 17.91
C LEU A 130 9.51 -12.10 17.55
N GLU A 131 8.46 -12.78 17.11
CA GLU A 131 8.53 -14.18 16.64
C GLU A 131 9.51 -14.29 15.46
N SER A 132 9.39 -13.42 14.46
CA SER A 132 10.30 -13.40 13.31
C SER A 132 11.74 -13.10 13.73
N VAL A 133 11.96 -12.16 14.65
CA VAL A 133 13.31 -11.83 15.15
C VAL A 133 13.96 -12.99 15.90
N VAL A 134 13.21 -13.77 16.67
CA VAL A 134 13.71 -14.99 17.32
C VAL A 134 14.23 -15.98 16.27
N SER A 135 13.44 -16.22 15.21
CA SER A 135 13.83 -17.09 14.11
C SER A 135 15.05 -16.58 13.35
N ILE A 136 15.13 -15.26 13.09
CA ILE A 136 16.30 -14.65 12.43
C ILE A 136 17.56 -14.81 13.29
N ARG A 137 17.45 -14.71 14.61
CA ARG A 137 18.59 -14.89 15.52
C ARG A 137 19.11 -16.32 15.52
N GLU A 138 18.25 -17.30 15.34
CA GLU A 138 18.63 -18.70 15.17
C GLU A 138 19.29 -18.94 13.80
N LEU A 139 18.74 -18.35 12.74
CA LEU A 139 19.24 -18.43 11.37
C LEU A 139 20.62 -17.76 11.22
N ALA A 140 20.77 -16.54 11.71
CA ALA A 140 21.96 -15.71 11.54
C ALA A 140 22.39 -15.05 12.88
N PRO A 141 22.90 -15.81 13.85
CA PRO A 141 23.31 -15.25 15.15
C PRO A 141 24.39 -14.18 15.00
N GLY A 142 25.27 -14.30 14.01
CA GLY A 142 26.31 -13.33 13.68
C GLY A 142 25.80 -11.96 13.24
N LEU A 143 24.53 -11.84 12.84
CA LEU A 143 23.92 -10.56 12.48
C LEU A 143 23.71 -9.63 13.68
N PHE A 144 23.48 -10.20 14.87
CA PHE A 144 23.16 -9.45 16.08
C PHE A 144 24.41 -9.14 16.89
N ALA A 145 24.73 -7.87 17.05
CA ALA A 145 25.81 -7.43 17.94
C ALA A 145 25.40 -7.53 19.42
N ASP A 146 26.41 -7.53 20.30
CA ASP A 146 26.19 -7.48 21.73
C ASP A 146 25.32 -6.29 22.14
N GLY A 147 24.36 -6.53 23.04
CA GLY A 147 23.40 -5.51 23.50
C GLY A 147 22.17 -5.33 22.60
N MET A 148 22.09 -5.93 21.41
CA MET A 148 20.87 -5.97 20.61
C MET A 148 19.92 -7.03 21.16
N THR A 149 18.90 -6.61 21.93
CA THR A 149 17.85 -7.50 22.45
C THR A 149 16.84 -7.84 21.36
N ASN A 150 16.09 -8.95 21.55
CA ASN A 150 15.01 -9.33 20.62
C ASN A 150 13.92 -8.25 20.56
N ASP A 151 13.55 -7.66 21.71
CA ASP A 151 12.54 -6.58 21.75
C ASP A 151 12.99 -5.34 20.97
N ARG A 152 14.27 -4.95 21.11
CA ARG A 152 14.81 -3.81 20.33
C ARG A 152 14.82 -4.12 18.83
N ALA A 153 15.24 -5.30 18.45
CA ALA A 153 15.24 -5.74 17.06
C ALA A 153 13.82 -5.86 16.49
N ALA A 154 12.87 -6.41 17.27
CA ALA A 154 11.46 -6.48 16.89
C ALA A 154 10.85 -5.09 16.69
N ARG A 155 11.21 -4.11 17.55
CA ARG A 155 10.80 -2.72 17.36
C ARG A 155 11.38 -2.11 16.09
N VAL A 156 12.64 -2.39 15.74
CA VAL A 156 13.22 -1.96 14.46
C VAL A 156 12.45 -2.55 13.29
N LEU A 157 12.16 -3.85 13.32
CA LEU A 157 11.39 -4.52 12.27
C LEU A 157 9.97 -3.95 12.15
N GLY A 158 9.27 -3.76 13.28
CA GLY A 158 7.94 -3.13 13.30
C GLY A 158 7.98 -1.70 12.75
N THR A 159 9.02 -0.92 13.07
CA THR A 159 9.21 0.43 12.51
C THR A 159 9.38 0.39 11.00
N LEU A 160 10.18 -0.52 10.47
CA LEU A 160 10.33 -0.72 9.02
C LEU A 160 8.99 -1.10 8.36
N ASN A 161 8.25 -2.03 8.98
CA ASN A 161 6.96 -2.49 8.45
C ASN A 161 5.91 -1.38 8.39
N THR A 162 5.88 -0.52 9.39
CA THR A 162 4.89 0.55 9.50
C THR A 162 5.22 1.78 8.65
N ASN A 163 6.53 2.09 8.45
CA ASN A 163 6.93 3.41 7.94
C ASN A 163 7.68 3.39 6.62
N SER A 164 7.99 2.23 6.02
CA SER A 164 8.71 2.21 4.74
C SER A 164 7.83 2.66 3.58
N HIS A 165 8.45 3.37 2.64
CA HIS A 165 7.83 3.84 1.41
C HIS A 165 8.36 3.04 0.22
N GLU A 166 7.52 2.79 -0.76
CA GLU A 166 7.89 2.12 -2.00
C GLU A 166 8.86 2.96 -2.83
N LEU A 167 9.84 2.28 -3.42
CA LEU A 167 10.84 2.83 -4.33
C LEU A 167 10.66 2.19 -5.71
N GLU A 168 9.83 2.82 -6.57
CA GLU A 168 9.44 2.27 -7.88
C GLU A 168 10.64 1.91 -8.77
N GLN A 169 11.67 2.77 -8.81
CA GLN A 169 12.80 2.59 -9.75
C GLN A 169 13.76 1.46 -9.38
N VAL A 170 13.83 1.11 -8.12
CA VAL A 170 14.68 0.01 -7.64
C VAL A 170 13.85 -1.21 -7.30
N GLU A 171 12.54 -1.15 -7.52
CA GLU A 171 11.58 -2.19 -7.15
C GLU A 171 11.87 -2.68 -5.72
N GLY A 172 11.57 -1.82 -4.74
CA GLY A 172 11.88 -2.10 -3.35
C GLY A 172 11.30 -1.07 -2.39
N SER A 173 11.89 -0.93 -1.21
CA SER A 173 11.42 0.03 -0.21
C SER A 173 12.55 0.77 0.50
N GLY A 174 12.18 1.87 1.15
CA GLY A 174 13.07 2.68 1.96
C GLY A 174 12.38 3.38 3.12
N LEU A 175 13.09 3.61 4.20
CA LEU A 175 12.64 4.35 5.37
C LEU A 175 13.15 5.79 5.30
N PHE A 176 12.23 6.76 5.39
CA PHE A 176 12.50 8.20 5.30
C PHE A 176 12.04 8.88 6.59
N LEU A 177 12.99 9.27 7.44
CA LEU A 177 12.70 9.68 8.82
C LEU A 177 11.79 10.89 8.95
N MET A 178 11.86 11.84 8.00
CA MET A 178 11.02 13.03 8.03
C MET A 178 9.66 12.78 7.37
N ALA A 179 9.62 12.00 6.29
CA ALA A 179 8.37 11.64 5.63
C ALA A 179 7.45 10.79 6.53
N CYS A 180 8.02 9.94 7.39
CA CYS A 180 7.30 9.11 8.37
C CYS A 180 6.55 9.92 9.46
N ILE A 181 6.76 11.25 9.55
CA ILE A 181 6.06 12.10 10.50
C ILE A 181 4.73 12.62 9.92
N MET A 182 4.56 12.56 8.59
CA MET A 182 3.31 12.98 7.93
C MET A 182 2.16 12.09 8.35
N GLU A 183 1.03 12.70 8.75
CA GLU A 183 -0.17 11.95 9.13
C GLU A 183 -0.94 11.44 7.90
N HIS A 184 -1.76 10.41 8.11
CA HIS A 184 -2.66 9.91 7.08
C HIS A 184 -3.94 10.74 6.99
N ASP A 185 -4.41 11.00 5.75
CA ASP A 185 -5.77 11.40 5.44
C ASP A 185 -6.22 10.75 4.13
N CYS A 186 -7.42 10.16 4.08
CA CYS A 186 -7.96 9.58 2.85
C CYS A 186 -8.27 10.63 1.76
N THR A 187 -8.24 11.92 2.10
CA THR A 187 -8.29 13.05 1.17
C THR A 187 -7.13 14.01 1.41
N PRO A 188 -5.89 13.53 1.19
CA PRO A 188 -4.68 14.24 1.61
C PRO A 188 -4.50 15.55 0.86
N ASN A 189 -3.69 16.45 1.44
CA ASN A 189 -3.26 17.68 0.77
C ASN A 189 -1.86 17.58 0.16
N CYS A 190 -1.11 16.51 0.49
CA CYS A 190 0.20 16.23 -0.06
C CYS A 190 0.25 14.84 -0.69
N SER A 191 1.22 14.64 -1.57
CA SER A 191 1.61 13.35 -2.12
C SER A 191 3.12 13.24 -2.07
N PHE A 192 3.65 12.02 -2.03
CA PHE A 192 5.10 11.80 -2.13
C PHE A 192 5.47 11.15 -3.46
N THR A 193 6.74 11.39 -3.87
CA THR A 193 7.38 10.70 -5.01
C THR A 193 8.77 10.26 -4.58
N THR A 194 9.22 9.13 -5.10
CA THR A 194 10.55 8.59 -4.83
C THR A 194 11.39 8.53 -6.10
N PHE A 195 12.70 8.71 -5.95
CA PHE A 195 13.68 8.48 -7.01
C PHE A 195 15.02 8.07 -6.40
N GLY A 196 15.47 6.86 -6.67
CA GLY A 196 16.65 6.29 -6.04
C GLY A 196 16.48 6.21 -4.52
N ASP A 197 17.34 6.89 -3.78
CA ASP A 197 17.35 6.97 -2.32
C ASP A 197 16.69 8.26 -1.77
N LYS A 198 15.93 8.98 -2.60
CA LYS A 198 15.28 10.25 -2.23
C LYS A 198 13.76 10.15 -2.30
N LEU A 199 13.13 10.91 -1.40
CA LEU A 199 11.69 11.11 -1.36
C LEU A 199 11.37 12.61 -1.32
N TRP A 200 10.39 13.04 -2.13
CA TRP A 200 9.85 14.40 -2.08
C TRP A 200 8.39 14.37 -1.67
N VAL A 201 8.00 15.23 -0.73
CA VAL A 201 6.60 15.51 -0.41
C VAL A 201 6.19 16.79 -1.13
N THR A 202 5.10 16.72 -1.90
CA THR A 202 4.61 17.81 -2.75
C THR A 202 3.15 18.11 -2.43
N ALA A 203 2.79 19.38 -2.32
CA ALA A 203 1.39 19.80 -2.19
C ALA A 203 0.61 19.42 -3.46
N ILE A 204 -0.56 18.79 -3.30
CA ILE A 204 -1.42 18.40 -4.43
C ILE A 204 -2.63 19.33 -4.61
N ARG A 205 -2.82 20.27 -3.70
CA ARG A 205 -3.76 21.38 -3.73
C ARG A 205 -3.17 22.59 -3.01
N GLU A 206 -3.87 23.69 -2.98
CA GLU A 206 -3.51 24.80 -2.12
C GLU A 206 -3.58 24.38 -0.64
N VAL A 207 -2.58 24.76 0.12
CA VAL A 207 -2.43 24.53 1.56
C VAL A 207 -2.22 25.88 2.24
N GLY A 208 -3.02 26.20 3.23
CA GLY A 208 -2.90 27.42 4.01
C GLY A 208 -1.80 27.32 5.07
N GLU A 209 -1.25 28.48 5.49
CA GLU A 209 -0.41 28.56 6.69
C GLU A 209 -1.21 28.05 7.91
N GLY A 210 -0.59 27.22 8.75
CA GLY A 210 -1.23 26.59 9.90
C GLY A 210 -2.08 25.37 9.55
N GLU A 211 -2.21 25.00 8.28
CA GLU A 211 -2.94 23.79 7.87
C GLU A 211 -2.09 22.54 8.13
N ARG A 212 -2.74 21.45 8.59
CA ARG A 212 -2.09 20.15 8.78
C ARG A 212 -1.75 19.55 7.43
N LEU A 213 -0.55 18.96 7.34
CA LEU A 213 -0.04 18.26 6.16
C LEU A 213 -0.32 16.76 6.30
N SER A 214 -0.88 16.16 5.27
CA SER A 214 -1.24 14.75 5.25
C SER A 214 -0.92 14.10 3.91
N ILE A 215 -0.61 12.81 3.96
CA ILE A 215 -0.41 11.93 2.81
C ILE A 215 -1.37 10.76 2.88
N ASP A 216 -1.55 10.03 1.81
CA ASP A 216 -2.22 8.74 1.82
C ASP A 216 -1.18 7.63 2.08
N TYR A 217 -1.41 6.77 3.09
CA TYR A 217 -0.45 5.74 3.49
C TYR A 217 -0.43 4.51 2.55
N GLY A 218 -1.42 4.33 1.71
CA GLY A 218 -1.48 3.11 0.96
C GLY A 218 -2.26 3.13 -0.36
N ASN A 219 -2.49 4.28 -0.99
CA ASN A 219 -3.37 4.41 -2.16
C ASN A 219 -4.84 4.01 -1.89
N ASN A 220 -5.27 4.15 -0.64
CA ASN A 220 -6.61 3.75 -0.17
C ASN A 220 -7.69 4.79 -0.45
N PHE A 221 -7.34 5.95 -0.99
CA PHE A 221 -8.23 7.11 -1.14
C PHE A 221 -9.50 6.83 -1.96
N TYR A 222 -9.55 5.74 -2.71
CA TYR A 222 -10.68 5.38 -3.57
C TYR A 222 -11.23 3.97 -3.33
N LEU A 223 -11.15 3.50 -2.11
CA LEU A 223 -11.81 2.28 -1.62
C LEU A 223 -13.04 2.62 -0.77
N PRO A 224 -13.98 1.70 -0.58
CA PRO A 224 -15.06 1.83 0.40
C PRO A 224 -14.55 2.17 1.79
N THR A 225 -15.34 2.95 2.54
CA THR A 225 -14.92 3.41 3.87
C THR A 225 -14.56 2.27 4.82
N ALA A 226 -15.33 1.17 4.79
CA ALA A 226 -15.04 -0.01 5.60
C ALA A 226 -13.69 -0.63 5.26
N GLU A 227 -13.40 -0.80 3.98
CA GLU A 227 -12.14 -1.40 3.51
C GLU A 227 -10.94 -0.51 3.87
N ARG A 228 -11.05 0.83 3.67
CA ARG A 228 -10.01 1.77 4.08
C ARG A 228 -9.70 1.70 5.58
N LYS A 229 -10.75 1.64 6.42
CA LYS A 229 -10.59 1.54 7.88
C LYS A 229 -9.95 0.21 8.27
N ALA A 230 -10.44 -0.91 7.71
CA ALA A 230 -9.92 -2.24 8.01
C ALA A 230 -8.43 -2.37 7.62
N GLU A 231 -8.03 -1.88 6.46
CA GLU A 231 -6.64 -1.93 6.02
C GLU A 231 -5.73 -1.07 6.89
N LEU A 232 -6.16 0.15 7.25
CA LEU A 232 -5.39 1.03 8.12
C LEU A 232 -5.27 0.49 9.55
N GLU A 233 -6.31 -0.20 10.06
CA GLU A 233 -6.29 -0.84 11.36
C GLU A 233 -5.37 -2.08 11.37
N ASP A 234 -5.40 -2.89 10.32
CA ASP A 234 -4.55 -4.09 10.19
C ASP A 234 -3.05 -3.74 10.07
N ILE A 235 -2.72 -2.78 9.19
CA ILE A 235 -1.32 -2.44 8.90
C ILE A 235 -0.72 -1.48 9.92
N TYR A 236 -1.49 -0.48 10.35
CA TYR A 236 -0.99 0.65 11.15
C TYR A 236 -1.58 0.71 12.57
N GLU A 237 -2.47 -0.22 12.94
CA GLU A 237 -3.11 -0.32 14.26
C GLU A 237 -3.87 0.96 14.66
N PHE A 238 -4.51 1.67 13.70
CA PHE A 238 -5.40 2.78 14.02
C PHE A 238 -6.66 2.80 13.16
N VAL A 239 -7.77 3.29 13.75
CA VAL A 239 -9.03 3.53 13.04
C VAL A 239 -9.03 4.96 12.48
N CYS A 240 -9.12 5.10 11.16
CA CYS A 240 -9.12 6.41 10.51
C CYS A 240 -10.37 7.21 10.85
N THR A 241 -10.16 8.44 11.35
CA THR A 241 -11.21 9.41 11.68
C THR A 241 -11.18 10.66 10.81
N CYS A 242 -10.56 10.57 9.62
CA CYS A 242 -10.55 11.70 8.68
C CYS A 242 -11.97 12.01 8.17
N ARG A 243 -12.11 13.17 7.55
CA ARG A 243 -13.41 13.63 7.03
C ARG A 243 -14.04 12.64 6.04
N ALA A 244 -13.25 11.99 5.19
CA ALA A 244 -13.76 11.02 4.23
C ALA A 244 -14.28 9.74 4.88
N CYS A 245 -13.79 9.39 6.08
CA CYS A 245 -14.19 8.20 6.83
C CYS A 245 -15.30 8.46 7.87
N THR A 246 -15.58 9.72 8.17
CA THR A 246 -16.60 10.13 9.18
C THR A 246 -17.83 10.78 8.57
N VAL A 247 -17.73 11.35 7.37
CA VAL A 247 -18.85 12.01 6.69
C VAL A 247 -19.57 11.03 5.79
N LEU A 248 -20.79 10.70 6.17
CA LEU A 248 -21.72 9.91 5.37
C LEU A 248 -22.44 10.76 4.30
N PRO A 249 -22.88 10.19 3.20
CA PRO A 249 -22.74 8.80 2.79
C PRO A 249 -21.39 8.49 2.19
N ASP A 250 -21.06 7.17 2.05
CA ASP A 250 -19.84 6.73 1.39
C ASP A 250 -19.87 7.04 -0.11
N ARG A 251 -19.20 8.11 -0.51
CA ARG A 251 -19.21 8.62 -1.89
C ARG A 251 -18.37 7.79 -2.86
N CYS A 252 -17.55 6.86 -2.37
CA CYS A 252 -16.82 5.92 -3.21
C CYS A 252 -17.73 4.83 -3.75
N ARG A 253 -18.81 4.49 -3.03
CA ARG A 253 -19.85 3.53 -3.43
C ARG A 253 -21.04 4.25 -4.03
N ALA A 254 -20.89 4.80 -5.23
CA ALA A 254 -21.92 5.57 -5.91
C ALA A 254 -22.65 4.72 -6.96
N PHE A 255 -23.97 4.64 -6.85
CA PHE A 255 -24.87 3.95 -7.79
C PHE A 255 -25.76 4.94 -8.52
N ARG A 256 -26.32 4.56 -9.66
CA ARG A 256 -27.34 5.35 -10.34
C ARG A 256 -28.67 5.24 -9.61
N CYS A 257 -29.39 6.33 -9.53
CA CYS A 257 -30.73 6.31 -8.93
C CYS A 257 -31.66 5.40 -9.75
N PRO A 258 -32.33 4.41 -9.13
CA PRO A 258 -33.25 3.52 -9.83
C PRO A 258 -34.59 4.20 -10.23
N SER A 259 -34.91 5.37 -9.66
CA SER A 259 -36.09 6.13 -10.01
C SER A 259 -36.10 6.56 -11.49
N LYS A 260 -37.17 6.21 -12.21
CA LYS A 260 -37.35 6.50 -13.65
C LYS A 260 -37.29 7.99 -13.98
N ASP A 261 -37.68 8.83 -13.02
CA ASP A 261 -37.71 10.28 -13.17
C ASP A 261 -36.37 10.95 -12.83
N CYS A 262 -35.40 10.21 -12.33
CA CYS A 262 -34.11 10.71 -11.88
C CYS A 262 -32.95 10.20 -12.76
N ARG A 263 -32.62 10.95 -13.82
CA ARG A 263 -31.62 10.51 -14.82
C ARG A 263 -30.15 10.65 -14.39
N SER A 264 -29.86 11.50 -13.40
CA SER A 264 -28.49 11.84 -12.99
C SER A 264 -28.24 11.75 -11.49
N GLY A 265 -29.22 11.25 -10.73
CA GLY A 265 -29.11 11.09 -9.29
C GLY A 265 -28.15 9.98 -8.91
N LYS A 266 -27.52 10.17 -7.75
CA LYS A 266 -26.61 9.20 -7.12
C LYS A 266 -27.25 8.67 -5.86
N VAL A 267 -27.23 7.37 -5.70
CA VAL A 267 -27.46 6.68 -4.44
C VAL A 267 -26.12 6.30 -3.88
N CYS A 268 -25.86 6.63 -2.63
CA CYS A 268 -24.64 6.25 -1.91
C CYS A 268 -25.06 5.70 -0.54
N PRO A 269 -24.52 4.55 -0.10
CA PRO A 269 -24.89 3.99 1.19
C PRO A 269 -24.43 4.88 2.35
N HIS A 270 -25.25 4.97 3.39
CA HIS A 270 -24.97 5.71 4.63
C HIS A 270 -24.35 4.84 5.73
N GLY A 271 -24.12 3.56 5.47
CA GLY A 271 -23.45 2.64 6.39
C GLY A 271 -21.93 2.75 6.31
N ASP A 272 -21.26 2.45 7.41
CA ASP A 272 -19.81 2.33 7.48
C ASP A 272 -19.30 0.92 7.10
N GLY A 273 -20.21 0.04 6.62
CA GLY A 273 -19.89 -1.32 6.15
C GLY A 273 -19.60 -2.32 7.27
N GLY A 274 -19.76 -1.94 8.54
CA GLY A 274 -19.47 -2.81 9.69
C GLY A 274 -20.63 -3.74 10.10
N ASP A 275 -21.85 -3.48 9.62
CA ASP A 275 -23.05 -4.26 9.94
C ASP A 275 -23.86 -4.51 8.67
N GLU A 276 -23.87 -5.77 8.20
CA GLU A 276 -24.64 -6.18 7.01
C GLU A 276 -26.13 -5.91 7.14
N SER A 277 -26.70 -5.98 8.34
CA SER A 277 -28.11 -5.70 8.58
C SER A 277 -28.44 -4.22 8.42
N ALA A 278 -27.53 -3.35 8.86
CA ALA A 278 -27.62 -1.91 8.67
C ALA A 278 -27.37 -1.53 7.21
N GLU A 279 -26.50 -2.21 6.53
CA GLU A 279 -26.20 -2.00 5.11
C GLU A 279 -27.42 -2.26 4.23
N ARG A 280 -28.23 -3.28 4.50
CA ARG A 280 -29.45 -3.62 3.75
C ARG A 280 -30.67 -2.81 4.18
N SER A 281 -30.56 -1.88 5.10
CA SER A 281 -31.66 -1.04 5.56
C SER A 281 -31.96 0.08 4.54
N SER A 282 -33.18 0.11 4.03
CA SER A 282 -33.68 1.14 3.08
C SER A 282 -33.42 2.58 3.55
N LYS A 283 -33.35 2.82 4.86
CA LYS A 283 -33.05 4.14 5.44
C LYS A 283 -31.67 4.66 5.08
N ASN A 284 -30.76 3.76 4.73
CA ASN A 284 -29.36 4.07 4.41
C ASN A 284 -29.11 4.23 2.91
N TRP A 285 -30.14 4.10 2.05
CA TRP A 285 -30.00 4.12 0.59
C TRP A 285 -30.89 5.17 -0.04
N GLY A 286 -30.51 6.43 0.11
CA GLY A 286 -31.24 7.56 -0.45
C GLY A 286 -30.55 8.21 -1.64
N CYS A 287 -31.34 8.61 -2.66
CA CYS A 287 -30.79 9.40 -3.75
C CYS A 287 -30.47 10.82 -3.29
N LEU A 288 -29.23 11.24 -3.49
CA LEU A 288 -28.74 12.57 -3.09
C LEU A 288 -29.37 13.72 -3.88
N GLN A 289 -30.07 13.42 -4.99
CA GLN A 289 -30.66 14.44 -5.87
C GLN A 289 -32.18 14.52 -5.76
N CYS A 290 -32.87 13.39 -5.86
CA CYS A 290 -34.35 13.39 -5.87
C CYS A 290 -34.96 12.89 -4.56
N GLY A 291 -34.19 12.40 -3.61
CA GLY A 291 -34.66 11.90 -2.33
C GLY A 291 -35.33 10.51 -2.40
N HIS A 292 -35.31 9.82 -3.56
CA HIS A 292 -35.82 8.46 -3.67
C HIS A 292 -35.10 7.56 -2.66
N GLN A 293 -35.87 6.81 -1.87
CA GLN A 293 -35.37 5.80 -0.94
C GLN A 293 -35.47 4.45 -1.64
N CYS A 294 -34.34 3.75 -1.80
CA CYS A 294 -34.31 2.44 -2.41
C CYS A 294 -35.07 1.43 -1.54
N ASP A 295 -35.90 0.61 -2.17
CA ASP A 295 -36.49 -0.54 -1.51
C ASP A 295 -35.48 -1.71 -1.40
N PRO A 296 -35.78 -2.79 -0.65
CA PRO A 296 -34.87 -3.91 -0.48
C PRO A 296 -34.47 -4.60 -1.80
N ASP A 297 -35.37 -4.72 -2.75
CA ASP A 297 -35.11 -5.38 -4.04
C ASP A 297 -34.17 -4.50 -4.90
N GLU A 298 -34.38 -3.19 -4.88
CA GLU A 298 -33.46 -2.23 -5.54
C GLU A 298 -32.07 -2.29 -4.91
N ILE A 299 -31.96 -2.35 -3.58
CA ILE A 299 -30.68 -2.48 -2.86
C ILE A 299 -29.95 -3.75 -3.26
N GLU A 300 -30.66 -4.89 -3.32
CA GLU A 300 -30.05 -6.17 -3.71
C GLU A 300 -29.44 -6.12 -5.12
N VAL A 301 -30.17 -5.54 -6.08
CA VAL A 301 -29.65 -5.33 -7.46
C VAL A 301 -28.39 -4.45 -7.48
N LEU A 302 -28.32 -3.39 -6.63
CA LEU A 302 -27.16 -2.53 -6.54
C LEU A 302 -25.96 -3.26 -5.96
N LEU A 303 -26.15 -4.03 -4.90
CA LEU A 303 -25.09 -4.82 -4.23
C LEU A 303 -24.57 -5.95 -5.12
N GLU A 304 -25.47 -6.70 -5.80
CA GLU A 304 -25.06 -7.74 -6.76
C GLU A 304 -24.21 -7.18 -7.91
N ALA A 305 -24.55 -5.99 -8.41
CA ALA A 305 -23.78 -5.34 -9.46
C ALA A 305 -22.41 -4.87 -8.95
N GLU A 306 -22.30 -4.41 -7.71
CA GLU A 306 -21.04 -4.06 -7.06
C GLU A 306 -20.14 -5.27 -6.87
N GLU A 307 -20.69 -6.37 -6.35
CA GLU A 307 -19.98 -7.63 -6.12
C GLU A 307 -19.45 -8.22 -7.43
N SER A 308 -20.30 -8.32 -8.46
CA SER A 308 -19.90 -8.81 -9.79
C SER A 308 -18.77 -7.98 -10.40
N LEU A 309 -18.81 -6.64 -10.23
CA LEU A 309 -17.75 -5.78 -10.74
C LEU A 309 -16.46 -5.86 -9.89
N ALA A 310 -16.58 -6.08 -8.60
CA ALA A 310 -15.44 -6.29 -7.72
C ALA A 310 -14.72 -7.62 -8.04
N GLU A 311 -15.47 -8.70 -8.25
CA GLU A 311 -14.93 -9.99 -8.70
C GLU A 311 -14.23 -9.90 -10.05
N ALA A 312 -14.80 -9.16 -11.01
CA ALA A 312 -14.16 -8.92 -12.30
C ALA A 312 -12.84 -8.14 -12.15
N LEU A 313 -12.76 -7.24 -11.18
CA LEU A 313 -11.53 -6.51 -10.89
C LEU A 313 -10.45 -7.39 -10.26
N GLU A 314 -10.81 -8.36 -9.43
CA GLU A 314 -9.86 -9.33 -8.88
C GLU A 314 -9.16 -10.15 -9.98
N MET A 315 -9.86 -10.37 -11.10
CA MET A 315 -9.32 -11.04 -12.29
C MET A 315 -8.75 -10.07 -13.33
N ALA A 316 -8.70 -8.77 -13.04
CA ALA A 316 -8.36 -7.75 -14.04
C ALA A 316 -6.97 -7.95 -14.67
N ASP A 317 -6.02 -8.54 -13.94
CA ASP A 317 -4.69 -8.85 -14.45
C ASP A 317 -4.70 -9.94 -15.54
N ASP A 318 -5.71 -10.81 -15.53
CA ASP A 318 -5.89 -11.89 -16.51
C ASP A 318 -6.83 -11.51 -17.67
N LEU A 319 -7.59 -10.41 -17.51
CA LEU A 319 -8.60 -9.97 -18.48
C LEU A 319 -8.02 -9.00 -19.52
N GLY A 320 -8.48 -9.10 -20.75
CA GLY A 320 -8.21 -8.10 -21.79
C GLY A 320 -9.00 -6.81 -21.60
N VAL A 321 -8.56 -5.74 -22.28
CA VAL A 321 -9.20 -4.41 -22.21
C VAL A 321 -10.69 -4.46 -22.57
N GLU A 322 -11.04 -5.24 -23.61
CA GLU A 322 -12.43 -5.39 -24.07
C GLU A 322 -13.30 -6.09 -23.03
N GLN A 323 -12.73 -7.05 -22.29
CA GLN A 323 -13.45 -7.78 -21.24
C GLN A 323 -13.72 -6.87 -20.04
N ILE A 324 -12.70 -6.12 -19.59
CA ILE A 324 -12.88 -5.12 -18.48
C ILE A 324 -13.93 -4.09 -18.90
N ASP A 325 -13.88 -3.60 -20.16
CA ASP A 325 -14.87 -2.64 -20.67
C ASP A 325 -16.28 -3.23 -20.69
N ALA A 326 -16.44 -4.50 -21.08
CA ALA A 326 -17.72 -5.19 -21.08
C ALA A 326 -18.32 -5.27 -19.66
N PHE A 327 -17.55 -5.66 -18.65
CA PHE A 327 -18.01 -5.67 -17.26
C PHE A 327 -18.48 -4.30 -16.78
N VAL A 328 -17.72 -3.25 -17.09
CA VAL A 328 -18.13 -1.86 -16.75
C VAL A 328 -19.42 -1.44 -17.46
N GLN A 329 -19.63 -1.90 -18.71
CA GLN A 329 -20.86 -1.61 -19.47
C GLN A 329 -22.07 -2.40 -18.95
N GLU A 330 -21.86 -3.64 -18.51
CA GLU A 330 -22.91 -4.50 -17.95
C GLU A 330 -23.39 -3.99 -16.60
N ALA A 331 -22.49 -3.47 -15.78
CA ALA A 331 -22.81 -2.86 -14.48
C ALA A 331 -23.53 -1.50 -14.61
N ARG A 332 -24.67 -1.45 -15.35
CA ARG A 332 -25.38 -0.22 -15.70
C ARG A 332 -25.93 0.56 -14.52
N VAL A 333 -26.18 -0.11 -13.40
CA VAL A 333 -26.68 0.52 -12.17
C VAL A 333 -25.58 1.20 -11.38
N VAL A 334 -24.32 0.86 -11.64
CA VAL A 334 -23.17 1.48 -10.99
C VAL A 334 -22.88 2.85 -11.63
N HIS A 335 -22.65 3.85 -10.79
CA HIS A 335 -22.35 5.19 -11.27
C HIS A 335 -20.89 5.30 -11.74
N PRO A 336 -20.55 6.12 -12.77
CA PRO A 336 -19.16 6.29 -13.24
C PRO A 336 -18.16 6.78 -12.19
N THR A 337 -18.62 7.26 -11.03
CA THR A 337 -17.77 7.66 -9.91
C THR A 337 -17.66 6.57 -8.83
N HIS A 338 -18.10 5.37 -9.11
CA HIS A 338 -17.94 4.22 -8.21
C HIS A 338 -16.48 3.75 -8.14
N TYR A 339 -16.02 3.30 -6.98
CA TYR A 339 -14.64 2.87 -6.80
C TYR A 339 -14.23 1.76 -7.78
N ALA A 340 -15.09 0.78 -7.99
CA ALA A 340 -14.81 -0.35 -8.88
C ALA A 340 -14.66 0.11 -10.35
N VAL A 341 -15.47 1.08 -10.80
CA VAL A 341 -15.30 1.69 -12.14
C VAL A 341 -13.98 2.45 -12.24
N PHE A 342 -13.57 3.15 -11.19
CA PHE A 342 -12.28 3.85 -11.15
C PHE A 342 -11.12 2.87 -11.35
N TRP A 343 -11.09 1.79 -10.58
CA TRP A 343 -10.03 0.80 -10.64
C TRP A 343 -10.02 0.00 -11.94
N ALA A 344 -11.21 -0.30 -12.52
CA ALA A 344 -11.31 -0.89 -13.85
C ALA A 344 -10.70 0.01 -14.94
N LEU A 345 -10.97 1.31 -14.87
CA LEU A 345 -10.39 2.30 -15.80
C LEU A 345 -8.88 2.45 -15.61
N GLU A 346 -8.40 2.35 -14.40
CA GLU A 346 -6.98 2.39 -14.07
C GLU A 346 -6.25 1.17 -14.60
N ALA A 347 -6.76 -0.05 -14.37
CA ALA A 347 -6.23 -1.29 -14.91
C ALA A 347 -6.17 -1.27 -16.45
N THR A 348 -7.26 -0.78 -17.08
CA THR A 348 -7.30 -0.62 -18.53
C THR A 348 -6.25 0.37 -19.05
N ALA A 349 -6.07 1.51 -18.34
CA ALA A 349 -5.09 2.52 -18.73
C ALA A 349 -3.64 2.00 -18.62
N LYS A 350 -3.34 1.21 -17.61
CA LYS A 350 -2.03 0.54 -17.43
C LYS A 350 -1.71 -0.41 -18.59
N ARG A 351 -2.68 -1.27 -18.95
CA ARG A 351 -2.51 -2.21 -20.06
C ARG A 351 -2.27 -1.51 -21.39
N LEU A 352 -3.07 -0.50 -21.69
CA LEU A 352 -2.91 0.28 -22.90
C LEU A 352 -1.57 1.06 -22.95
N SER A 353 -1.05 1.45 -21.82
CA SER A 353 0.26 2.09 -21.71
C SER A 353 1.40 1.09 -21.93
N GLY A 354 1.25 -0.15 -21.43
CA GLY A 354 2.18 -1.26 -21.67
C GLY A 354 2.17 -1.73 -23.12
N GLU A 355 1.00 -1.84 -23.75
CA GLU A 355 0.83 -2.16 -25.17
C GLU A 355 1.40 -1.06 -26.06
N SER A 356 1.33 0.21 -25.64
CA SER A 356 1.89 1.35 -26.38
C SER A 356 3.42 1.41 -26.36
N ALA A 357 4.09 0.75 -25.43
CA ALA A 357 5.55 0.59 -25.44
C ALA A 357 6.02 -0.26 -26.65
N GLY A 358 5.11 -1.01 -27.30
CA GLY A 358 5.36 -1.82 -28.50
C GLY A 358 4.72 -1.32 -29.80
N GLY A 359 3.86 -0.28 -29.81
CA GLY A 359 3.21 0.20 -31.05
C GLY A 359 2.16 1.29 -30.81
N GLY A 360 2.42 2.47 -31.33
CA GLY A 360 1.75 3.72 -31.00
C GLY A 360 0.22 3.80 -31.14
N GLY A 361 -0.43 4.47 -30.24
CA GLY A 361 -1.73 5.14 -30.44
C GLY A 361 -2.92 4.66 -29.60
N GLY A 362 -2.93 3.43 -29.06
CA GLY A 362 -4.13 2.82 -28.46
C GLY A 362 -4.70 3.52 -27.22
N ALA A 363 -3.85 3.90 -26.28
CA ALA A 363 -4.28 4.49 -25.00
C ALA A 363 -4.97 5.86 -25.19
N SER A 364 -4.45 6.71 -26.07
CA SER A 364 -5.01 8.06 -26.31
C SER A 364 -6.33 8.02 -27.07
N GLU A 365 -6.50 7.05 -27.97
CA GLU A 365 -7.73 6.84 -28.74
C GLU A 365 -8.84 6.29 -27.84
N TRP A 366 -8.54 5.25 -27.04
CA TRP A 366 -9.47 4.65 -26.10
C TRP A 366 -9.92 5.66 -25.02
N LEU A 367 -9.01 6.41 -24.43
CA LEU A 367 -9.32 7.46 -23.48
C LEU A 367 -10.15 8.61 -24.10
N ARG A 368 -9.97 8.90 -25.40
CA ARG A 368 -10.81 9.87 -26.12
C ARG A 368 -12.23 9.37 -26.31
N ARG A 369 -12.42 8.10 -26.68
CA ARG A 369 -13.75 7.48 -26.86
C ARG A 369 -14.57 7.48 -25.55
N ARG A 370 -13.91 7.34 -24.40
CA ARG A 370 -14.54 7.40 -23.06
C ARG A 370 -14.82 8.81 -22.56
N ARG A 371 -14.32 9.85 -23.21
CA ARG A 371 -14.60 11.25 -22.89
C ARG A 371 -15.95 11.65 -23.44
N GLN A 372 -17.04 11.25 -22.78
CA GLN A 372 -18.33 11.93 -23.03
C GLN A 372 -18.32 13.35 -22.41
N PRO A 373 -18.91 14.35 -23.10
CA PRO A 373 -18.98 15.70 -22.58
C PRO A 373 -19.76 15.72 -21.27
N GLY A 374 -19.16 16.21 -20.19
CA GLY A 374 -19.77 16.28 -18.86
C GLY A 374 -19.05 15.53 -17.74
N GLN A 375 -18.14 14.61 -18.05
CA GLN A 375 -17.38 13.89 -17.03
C GLN A 375 -16.01 14.56 -16.79
N GLY A 376 -15.99 15.61 -15.96
CA GLY A 376 -14.77 16.33 -15.56
C GLY A 376 -13.76 15.53 -14.73
N TRP A 377 -14.00 14.24 -14.59
CA TRP A 377 -13.30 13.32 -13.70
C TRP A 377 -11.90 12.93 -14.20
N CYS A 378 -11.75 12.73 -15.51
CA CYS A 378 -10.51 12.27 -16.10
C CYS A 378 -9.34 13.29 -16.02
N ARG A 379 -9.64 14.60 -15.84
CA ARG A 379 -8.58 15.63 -15.71
C ARG A 379 -7.93 15.67 -14.33
N ARG A 380 -8.64 15.28 -13.26
CA ARG A 380 -8.07 15.24 -11.91
C ARG A 380 -7.27 13.95 -11.65
N SER A 381 -7.69 12.81 -12.20
CA SER A 381 -7.02 11.53 -12.04
C SER A 381 -5.66 11.45 -12.78
N ARG A 382 -5.50 12.13 -13.93
CA ARG A 382 -4.23 12.09 -14.70
C ARG A 382 -3.01 12.60 -13.93
N ARG A 383 -3.17 13.40 -12.89
CA ARG A 383 -2.06 13.88 -12.05
C ARG A 383 -1.81 13.02 -10.81
N ARG A 384 -2.67 12.02 -10.54
CA ARG A 384 -2.61 11.20 -9.32
C ARG A 384 -2.43 9.71 -9.56
N CYS A 385 -2.62 9.20 -10.79
CA CYS A 385 -2.42 7.79 -11.08
C CYS A 385 -0.92 7.51 -11.17
N ARG A 386 -0.38 6.91 -10.13
CA ARG A 386 0.88 6.16 -10.18
C ARG A 386 0.58 4.72 -10.55
N PRO A 387 1.49 4.03 -11.23
CA PRO A 387 1.35 2.60 -11.44
C PRO A 387 1.33 1.90 -10.07
N CYS A 388 0.23 1.25 -9.73
CA CYS A 388 0.17 0.31 -8.63
C CYS A 388 0.85 -0.97 -9.11
N THR A 389 1.86 -1.44 -8.44
CA THR A 389 2.50 -2.70 -8.81
C THR A 389 1.55 -3.85 -8.51
N THR A 390 1.40 -4.76 -9.45
CA THR A 390 0.49 -5.92 -9.50
C THR A 390 0.56 -6.87 -8.31
N ARG A 391 1.57 -6.75 -7.44
CA ARG A 391 1.80 -7.65 -6.30
C ARG A 391 0.89 -7.42 -5.08
N ARG A 392 0.34 -6.22 -4.87
CA ARG A 392 -0.57 -5.97 -3.72
C ARG A 392 -1.93 -6.67 -3.84
N TRP A 393 -2.38 -6.92 -5.07
CA TRP A 393 -3.62 -7.66 -5.30
C TRP A 393 -3.53 -9.15 -4.89
N CYS A 394 -2.36 -9.78 -5.09
CA CYS A 394 -2.15 -11.17 -4.68
C CYS A 394 -2.22 -11.38 -3.16
N THR A 395 -1.78 -10.39 -2.36
CA THR A 395 -1.86 -10.49 -0.90
C THR A 395 -3.28 -10.31 -0.37
N TRP A 396 -4.09 -9.49 -1.02
CA TRP A 396 -5.50 -9.29 -0.64
C TRP A 396 -6.36 -10.53 -0.98
N THR A 397 -6.17 -11.13 -2.14
CA THR A 397 -6.86 -12.37 -2.56
C THR A 397 -6.51 -13.56 -1.65
N LEU A 398 -5.26 -13.66 -1.19
CA LEU A 398 -4.83 -14.70 -0.26
C LEU A 398 -5.43 -14.52 1.16
N TRP A 399 -5.71 -13.29 1.58
CA TRP A 399 -6.35 -13.02 2.87
C TRP A 399 -7.84 -13.41 2.86
N ARG A 400 -8.59 -13.10 1.79
CA ARG A 400 -10.01 -13.50 1.66
C ARG A 400 -10.20 -15.03 1.58
N SER A 401 -9.27 -15.76 0.95
CA SER A 401 -9.36 -17.22 0.83
C SER A 401 -9.01 -17.99 2.12
N ARG A 402 -8.35 -17.34 3.10
CA ARG A 402 -8.04 -17.95 4.41
C ARG A 402 -9.12 -17.79 5.47
N GLY A 403 -10.11 -16.93 5.25
CA GLY A 403 -11.18 -16.59 6.21
C GLY A 403 -12.38 -17.53 6.22
N SER A 404 -12.48 -18.54 5.35
CA SER A 404 -13.61 -19.46 5.30
C SER A 404 -13.19 -20.91 5.11
N SER A 405 -12.88 -21.60 6.19
CA SER A 405 -12.86 -23.07 6.21
C SER A 405 -13.50 -23.61 7.49
N PRO A 406 -14.56 -24.41 7.39
CA PRO A 406 -15.13 -25.08 8.55
C PRO A 406 -14.30 -26.30 8.93
N VAL A 407 -14.05 -26.40 10.22
CA VAL A 407 -13.44 -27.55 10.90
C VAL A 407 -14.28 -28.81 10.68
N THR A 408 -13.74 -29.83 10.02
CA THR A 408 -14.18 -31.20 10.25
C THR A 408 -12.98 -32.14 10.41
N SER A 409 -12.90 -32.70 11.59
CA SER A 409 -11.99 -33.75 12.04
C SER A 409 -12.15 -35.06 11.26
N ARG A 410 -11.07 -35.67 10.81
CA ARG A 410 -10.77 -37.11 10.90
C ARG A 410 -9.39 -37.45 10.32
N ALA A 411 -8.52 -37.96 11.16
CA ALA A 411 -7.36 -38.81 10.80
C ALA A 411 -7.77 -40.29 11.01
N PRO A 412 -6.95 -41.32 10.77
CA PRO A 412 -5.81 -41.50 9.84
C PRO A 412 -5.90 -42.84 9.05
N ALA A 413 -5.04 -43.06 8.05
CA ALA A 413 -4.48 -44.41 7.76
C ALA A 413 -3.35 -44.34 6.72
N ARG A 414 -2.16 -44.78 7.09
CA ARG A 414 -1.14 -45.34 6.17
C ARG A 414 -1.53 -46.76 5.78
N PRO A 415 -1.12 -47.30 4.62
CA PRO A 415 0.15 -48.02 4.57
C PRO A 415 0.92 -48.06 3.21
N THR A 416 2.23 -48.26 3.37
CA THR A 416 3.19 -49.13 2.68
C THR A 416 3.36 -49.18 1.14
N SER A 417 4.57 -48.79 0.73
CA SER A 417 5.55 -49.48 -0.15
C SER A 417 5.12 -50.06 -1.51
N ARG A 418 5.79 -49.66 -2.60
CA ARG A 418 6.75 -50.49 -3.36
C ARG A 418 7.37 -49.73 -4.55
N ARG A 419 8.65 -50.01 -4.68
CA ARG A 419 9.58 -49.67 -5.77
C ARG A 419 9.06 -50.14 -7.14
N THR A 420 9.40 -49.43 -8.19
CA THR A 420 10.30 -49.89 -9.30
C THR A 420 10.24 -48.89 -10.47
N GLY A 421 11.39 -48.53 -10.99
CA GLY A 421 11.74 -48.63 -12.41
C GLY A 421 11.70 -47.36 -13.25
N CYS A 422 12.85 -46.70 -13.42
CA CYS A 422 13.19 -45.96 -14.63
C CYS A 422 13.25 -46.95 -15.83
N PRO A 423 12.96 -46.50 -17.09
CA PRO A 423 14.05 -46.01 -17.89
C PRO A 423 13.73 -44.86 -18.89
N SER A 424 14.78 -44.09 -19.13
CA SER A 424 15.22 -43.36 -20.35
C SER A 424 14.27 -43.26 -21.54
N TRP A 425 13.94 -42.03 -21.97
CA TRP A 425 14.37 -41.40 -23.24
C TRP A 425 14.31 -39.88 -23.10
#